data_8f4002fbd60fde274870b86da07fc630
#
_entry.id   8f4002fbd60fde274870b86da07fc630
#
_cell.length_a   1.000
_cell.length_b   1.000
_cell.length_c   1.000
_cell.angle_alpha   90.00
_cell.angle_beta   90.00
_cell.angle_gamma   90.00
#
_symmetry.space_group_name_H-M   'P 1'
#
loop_
_entity.id
_entity.type
_entity.pdbx_description
1 polymer ?
#
loop_
_entity_poly.entity_id
_entity_poly.type
_entity_poly.pdbx_seq_one_letter_code
_entity_poly.pdbx_strand_id
1 'polypeptide(L)'
;ITFADTRLDTPTGGRVKKIQKYVETDDFMVAYSDGLSDIDISELVRFHKKMGKIGTVAAVHAMSPFGIIEVDEKGNAVSFKEKPVLPGYVNGGFLVFKRDFFDYLDENSVLEEEPLRRLVTEGQLAGYRHEGFWACMDTFKDWERLNMLWEKGYMPHVGFRGKPPWFRDTV
;
A
#
# COMPACT_ATOMS: atom_id res chain seq x y z
N ILE A 1 11.67 19.72 3.35
CA ILE A 1 11.88 18.41 2.66
C ILE A 1 13.37 18.10 2.69
N THR A 2 13.72 16.89 3.10
CA THR A 2 15.09 16.39 3.13
C THR A 2 15.22 15.27 2.09
N PHE A 3 16.23 15.38 1.22
CA PHE A 3 16.61 14.34 0.28
C PHE A 3 17.78 13.55 0.87
N ALA A 4 17.56 12.27 1.16
CA ALA A 4 18.60 11.39 1.70
C ALA A 4 19.12 10.45 0.59
N ASP A 5 20.41 10.48 0.30
CA ASP A 5 21.04 9.49 -0.56
C ASP A 5 21.13 8.16 0.19
N THR A 6 20.29 7.22 -0.21
CA THR A 6 20.27 5.86 0.34
C THR A 6 21.01 4.86 -0.54
N ARG A 7 21.61 5.28 -1.65
CA ARG A 7 22.27 4.47 -2.68
C ARG A 7 21.31 3.68 -3.56
N LEU A 8 21.70 3.42 -4.81
CA LEU A 8 20.83 2.81 -5.82
C LEU A 8 20.42 1.38 -5.45
N ASP A 9 21.36 0.57 -5.01
CA ASP A 9 21.15 -0.87 -4.76
C ASP A 9 20.65 -1.20 -3.34
N THR A 10 20.33 -0.19 -2.54
CA THR A 10 19.83 -0.42 -1.19
C THR A 10 18.37 -0.89 -1.24
N PRO A 11 18.03 -2.04 -0.62
CA PRO A 11 16.65 -2.54 -0.57
C PRO A 11 15.75 -1.66 0.30
N THR A 12 14.43 -1.88 0.22
CA THR A 12 13.39 -1.03 0.81
C THR A 12 13.57 -0.80 2.31
N GLY A 13 13.77 -1.85 3.10
CA GLY A 13 14.03 -1.75 4.54
C GLY A 13 15.36 -1.08 4.87
N GLY A 14 16.40 -1.36 4.08
CA GLY A 14 17.71 -0.72 4.21
C GLY A 14 17.63 0.80 3.98
N ARG A 15 16.78 1.26 3.05
CA ARG A 15 16.52 2.70 2.85
C ARG A 15 15.88 3.33 4.08
N VAL A 16 14.86 2.64 4.64
CA VAL A 16 14.22 3.09 5.90
C VAL A 16 15.23 3.12 7.03
N LYS A 17 16.10 2.10 7.16
CA LYS A 17 17.17 2.09 8.19
C LYS A 17 18.10 3.29 8.07
N LYS A 18 18.56 3.62 6.86
CA LYS A 18 19.50 4.73 6.64
C LYS A 18 18.95 6.11 6.97
N ILE A 19 17.62 6.29 6.92
CA ILE A 19 16.99 7.56 7.28
C ILE A 19 16.70 7.68 8.77
N GLN A 20 16.96 6.67 9.60
CA GLN A 20 16.70 6.67 11.05
C GLN A 20 17.20 7.95 11.75
N LYS A 21 18.35 8.47 11.36
CA LYS A 21 18.94 9.69 11.92
C LYS A 21 18.14 10.97 11.68
N TYR A 22 17.19 10.96 10.74
CA TYR A 22 16.32 12.09 10.43
C TYR A 22 14.92 11.96 11.06
N VAL A 23 14.62 10.83 11.68
CA VAL A 23 13.33 10.58 12.33
C VAL A 23 13.47 10.92 13.81
N GLU A 24 12.86 12.02 14.22
CA GLU A 24 12.93 12.53 15.60
C GLU A 24 11.67 12.21 16.41
N THR A 25 10.60 11.75 15.74
CA THR A 25 9.30 11.44 16.34
C THR A 25 9.21 10.00 16.82
N ASP A 26 8.34 9.74 17.81
CA ASP A 26 8.07 8.40 18.33
C ASP A 26 7.38 7.49 17.29
N ASP A 27 6.51 8.09 16.45
CA ASP A 27 5.86 7.42 15.34
C ASP A 27 6.32 8.07 14.03
N PHE A 28 6.45 7.29 12.97
CA PHE A 28 6.74 7.77 11.63
C PHE A 28 5.96 6.98 10.57
N MET A 29 5.85 7.57 9.38
CA MET A 29 5.17 6.94 8.27
C MET A 29 6.14 6.59 7.15
N VAL A 30 5.85 5.48 6.48
CA VAL A 30 6.48 5.08 5.23
C VAL A 30 5.39 4.98 4.17
N ALA A 31 5.61 5.62 3.02
CA ALA A 31 4.72 5.50 1.88
C ALA A 31 5.51 5.15 0.62
N TYR A 32 4.91 4.31 -0.23
CA TYR A 32 5.43 4.06 -1.57
C TYR A 32 4.99 5.19 -2.49
N SER A 33 5.88 5.60 -3.40
CA SER A 33 5.63 6.76 -4.27
C SER A 33 4.71 6.48 -5.45
N ASP A 34 4.39 5.22 -5.70
CA ASP A 34 3.57 4.72 -6.80
C ASP A 34 2.13 4.36 -6.38
N GLY A 35 1.82 4.43 -5.09
CA GLY A 35 0.48 4.18 -4.56
C GLY A 35 -0.37 5.45 -4.47
N LEU A 36 -1.59 5.41 -5.02
CA LEU A 36 -2.61 6.44 -4.90
C LEU A 36 -3.83 5.90 -4.15
N SER A 37 -4.34 6.66 -3.18
CA SER A 37 -5.49 6.25 -2.38
C SER A 37 -6.25 7.46 -1.82
N ASP A 38 -7.51 7.24 -1.43
CA ASP A 38 -8.33 8.17 -0.66
C ASP A 38 -8.27 7.88 0.86
N ILE A 39 -7.28 7.10 1.32
CA ILE A 39 -7.06 6.81 2.74
C ILE A 39 -7.00 8.10 3.56
N ASP A 40 -7.76 8.15 4.66
CA ASP A 40 -7.58 9.18 5.67
C ASP A 40 -6.36 8.89 6.52
N ILE A 41 -5.28 9.63 6.26
CA ILE A 41 -4.01 9.48 6.98
C ILE A 41 -4.19 9.73 8.48
N SER A 42 -5.06 10.67 8.85
CA SER A 42 -5.33 10.95 10.27
C SER A 42 -6.03 9.78 10.95
N GLU A 43 -6.97 9.11 10.27
CA GLU A 43 -7.60 7.89 10.77
C GLU A 43 -6.62 6.73 10.86
N LEU A 44 -5.76 6.54 9.87
CA LEU A 44 -4.71 5.52 9.89
C LEU A 44 -3.78 5.71 11.11
N VAL A 45 -3.34 6.93 11.37
CA VAL A 45 -2.49 7.25 12.53
C VAL A 45 -3.25 7.06 13.85
N ARG A 46 -4.53 7.47 13.92
CA ARG A 46 -5.37 7.23 15.12
C ARG A 46 -5.54 5.74 15.39
N PHE A 47 -5.78 4.95 14.35
CA PHE A 47 -5.86 3.49 14.44
C PHE A 47 -4.56 2.89 14.95
N HIS A 48 -3.40 3.30 14.40
CA HIS A 48 -2.08 2.85 14.85
C HIS A 48 -1.89 3.09 16.36
N LYS A 49 -2.16 4.30 16.81
CA LYS A 49 -2.05 4.66 18.25
C LYS A 49 -2.99 3.82 19.12
N LYS A 50 -4.23 3.59 18.66
CA LYS A 50 -5.21 2.76 19.37
C LYS A 50 -4.75 1.30 19.47
N MET A 51 -4.15 0.75 18.42
CA MET A 51 -3.66 -0.64 18.42
C MET A 51 -2.42 -0.82 19.29
N GLY A 52 -1.63 0.22 19.49
CA GLY A 52 -0.45 0.22 20.37
C GLY A 52 0.70 -0.67 19.91
N LYS A 53 0.64 -1.20 18.68
CA LYS A 53 1.64 -2.10 18.10
C LYS A 53 2.79 -1.34 17.46
N ILE A 54 3.89 -2.03 17.14
CA ILE A 54 5.07 -1.43 16.51
C ILE A 54 4.79 -1.01 15.08
N GLY A 55 4.00 -1.79 14.35
CA GLY A 55 3.67 -1.51 12.96
C GLY A 55 2.17 -1.54 12.68
N THR A 56 1.74 -0.71 11.74
CA THR A 56 0.42 -0.75 11.11
C THR A 56 0.58 -0.62 9.60
N VAL A 57 -0.07 -1.50 8.86
CA VAL A 57 -0.12 -1.50 7.40
C VAL A 57 -1.54 -1.16 6.94
N ALA A 58 -1.68 -0.28 5.95
CA ALA A 58 -2.95 -0.12 5.26
C ALA A 58 -3.22 -1.35 4.40
N ALA A 59 -4.29 -2.06 4.73
CA ALA A 59 -4.76 -3.25 4.04
C ALA A 59 -5.85 -2.84 3.05
N VAL A 60 -5.59 -2.99 1.75
CA VAL A 60 -6.43 -2.48 0.66
C VAL A 60 -6.87 -3.60 -0.27
N HIS A 61 -7.92 -3.37 -1.05
CA HIS A 61 -8.33 -4.27 -2.11
C HIS A 61 -7.62 -3.95 -3.42
N ALA A 62 -6.91 -4.94 -3.98
CA ALA A 62 -6.27 -4.82 -5.29
C ALA A 62 -7.15 -5.41 -6.39
N MET A 63 -7.07 -4.85 -7.59
CA MET A 63 -7.64 -5.47 -8.79
C MET A 63 -6.67 -6.48 -9.37
N SER A 64 -7.19 -7.61 -9.86
CA SER A 64 -6.38 -8.52 -10.67
C SER A 64 -5.92 -7.82 -11.95
N PRO A 65 -4.64 -7.95 -12.35
CA PRO A 65 -4.20 -7.48 -13.65
C PRO A 65 -4.70 -8.36 -14.81
N PHE A 66 -5.28 -9.54 -14.49
CA PHE A 66 -5.74 -10.56 -15.44
C PHE A 66 -7.22 -10.85 -15.27
N GLY A 67 -7.84 -11.41 -16.32
CA GLY A 67 -9.11 -12.10 -16.22
C GLY A 67 -8.95 -13.37 -15.37
N ILE A 68 -9.91 -13.65 -14.50
CA ILE A 68 -9.96 -14.88 -13.68
C ILE A 68 -10.99 -15.82 -14.31
N ILE A 69 -10.56 -17.07 -14.55
CA ILE A 69 -11.39 -18.15 -15.09
C ILE A 69 -11.48 -19.27 -14.04
N GLU A 70 -12.68 -19.77 -13.82
CA GLU A 70 -12.91 -20.98 -13.04
C GLU A 70 -13.21 -22.14 -13.97
N VAL A 71 -12.59 -23.29 -13.73
CA VAL A 71 -12.70 -24.48 -14.58
C VAL A 71 -13.16 -25.66 -13.73
N ASP A 72 -14.18 -26.40 -14.21
CA ASP A 72 -14.65 -27.63 -13.54
C ASP A 72 -13.67 -28.80 -13.76
N GLU A 73 -13.92 -29.93 -13.06
CA GLU A 73 -13.09 -31.15 -13.16
C GLU A 73 -13.07 -31.75 -14.58
N LYS A 74 -14.03 -31.39 -15.43
CA LYS A 74 -14.13 -31.88 -16.83
C LYS A 74 -13.46 -30.94 -17.83
N GLY A 75 -12.91 -29.80 -17.35
CA GLY A 75 -12.25 -28.81 -18.20
C GLY A 75 -13.18 -27.76 -18.80
N ASN A 76 -14.45 -27.67 -18.37
CA ASN A 76 -15.35 -26.60 -18.82
C ASN A 76 -15.11 -25.32 -18.03
N ALA A 77 -15.10 -24.18 -18.72
CA ALA A 77 -15.12 -22.88 -18.07
C ALA A 77 -16.50 -22.64 -17.46
N VAL A 78 -16.57 -22.45 -16.13
CA VAL A 78 -17.82 -22.22 -15.39
C VAL A 78 -17.99 -20.76 -14.95
N SER A 79 -16.92 -19.98 -14.98
CA SER A 79 -16.92 -18.56 -14.65
C SER A 79 -15.80 -17.84 -15.37
N PHE A 80 -16.05 -16.61 -15.80
CA PHE A 80 -15.00 -15.68 -16.29
C PHE A 80 -15.28 -14.27 -15.75
N LYS A 81 -14.27 -13.66 -15.15
CA LYS A 81 -14.36 -12.28 -14.62
C LYS A 81 -13.14 -11.50 -15.11
N GLU A 82 -13.36 -10.46 -15.92
CA GLU A 82 -12.27 -9.60 -16.38
C GLU A 82 -11.84 -8.67 -15.25
N LYS A 83 -10.56 -8.77 -14.84
CA LYS A 83 -9.89 -7.92 -13.83
C LYS A 83 -10.73 -7.68 -12.57
N PRO A 84 -11.21 -8.74 -11.90
CA PRO A 84 -12.02 -8.56 -10.70
C PRO A 84 -11.17 -8.02 -9.54
N VAL A 85 -11.83 -7.44 -8.55
CA VAL A 85 -11.22 -7.20 -7.24
C VAL A 85 -10.82 -8.54 -6.65
N LEU A 86 -9.58 -8.65 -6.18
CA LEU A 86 -9.05 -9.86 -5.56
C LEU A 86 -9.72 -10.10 -4.20
N PRO A 87 -10.01 -11.35 -3.84
CA PRO A 87 -10.47 -11.65 -2.50
C PRO A 87 -9.34 -11.40 -1.48
N GLY A 88 -9.69 -10.72 -0.38
CA GLY A 88 -8.73 -10.39 0.67
C GLY A 88 -8.06 -9.04 0.48
N TYR A 89 -7.04 -8.80 1.31
CA TYR A 89 -6.32 -7.54 1.36
C TYR A 89 -4.88 -7.73 0.92
N VAL A 90 -4.31 -6.69 0.33
CA VAL A 90 -2.89 -6.56 0.03
C VAL A 90 -2.27 -5.40 0.81
N ASN A 91 -0.95 -5.35 0.88
CA ASN A 91 -0.23 -4.20 1.41
C ASN A 91 -0.45 -2.98 0.50
N GLY A 92 -1.10 -1.94 1.02
CA GLY A 92 -1.43 -0.73 0.27
C GLY A 92 -0.29 0.29 0.19
N GLY A 93 0.88 0.01 0.77
CA GLY A 93 2.05 0.89 0.69
C GLY A 93 1.99 2.12 1.59
N PHE A 94 0.99 2.22 2.48
CA PHE A 94 0.91 3.22 3.55
C PHE A 94 1.10 2.52 4.88
N LEU A 95 2.20 2.82 5.56
CA LEU A 95 2.58 2.16 6.80
C LEU A 95 2.86 3.21 7.88
N VAL A 96 2.54 2.87 9.12
CA VAL A 96 2.89 3.67 10.31
C VAL A 96 3.67 2.78 11.25
N PHE A 97 4.77 3.28 11.75
CA PHE A 97 5.66 2.56 12.65
C PHE A 97 6.00 3.39 13.88
N LYS A 98 6.16 2.72 15.03
CA LYS A 98 6.90 3.26 16.16
C LYS A 98 8.41 3.29 15.84
N ARG A 99 9.12 4.19 16.48
CA ARG A 99 10.58 4.29 16.35
C ARG A 99 11.32 2.97 16.63
N ASP A 100 10.78 2.13 17.50
CA ASP A 100 11.33 0.80 17.82
C ASP A 100 11.40 -0.12 16.59
N PHE A 101 10.68 0.20 15.51
CA PHE A 101 10.77 -0.56 14.25
C PHE A 101 12.18 -0.54 13.64
N PHE A 102 12.97 0.47 13.90
CA PHE A 102 14.36 0.50 13.42
C PHE A 102 15.23 -0.64 13.97
N ASP A 103 14.84 -1.28 15.07
CA ASP A 103 15.53 -2.46 15.65
C ASP A 103 15.22 -3.76 14.87
N TYR A 104 14.24 -3.71 13.97
CA TYR A 104 13.88 -4.78 13.05
C TYR A 104 14.59 -4.67 11.69
N LEU A 105 15.37 -3.60 11.48
CA LEU A 105 15.97 -3.28 10.19
C LEU A 105 17.49 -3.26 10.27
N ASP A 106 18.12 -3.76 9.22
CA ASP A 106 19.51 -3.54 8.86
C ASP A 106 19.67 -2.96 7.45
N GLU A 107 20.90 -2.79 6.96
CA GLU A 107 21.14 -2.20 5.64
C GLU A 107 20.71 -3.08 4.46
N ASN A 108 20.53 -4.38 4.68
CA ASN A 108 20.15 -5.35 3.65
C ASN A 108 18.67 -5.78 3.74
N SER A 109 17.92 -5.24 4.68
CA SER A 109 16.54 -5.62 4.89
C SER A 109 15.66 -5.25 3.70
N VAL A 110 14.85 -6.20 3.24
CA VAL A 110 13.68 -5.97 2.39
C VAL A 110 12.50 -5.79 3.32
N LEU A 111 11.87 -4.61 3.32
CA LEU A 111 10.84 -4.21 4.28
C LEU A 111 9.69 -5.21 4.36
N GLU A 112 9.25 -5.70 3.21
CA GLU A 112 8.10 -6.56 3.01
C GLU A 112 8.35 -8.03 3.39
N GLU A 113 9.61 -8.40 3.60
CA GLU A 113 10.00 -9.77 3.90
C GLU A 113 10.17 -9.99 5.42
N GLU A 114 11.41 -10.15 5.86
CA GLU A 114 11.71 -10.53 7.24
C GLU A 114 11.17 -9.53 8.26
N PRO A 115 11.36 -8.19 8.12
CA PRO A 115 10.91 -7.24 9.13
C PRO A 115 9.40 -7.29 9.39
N LEU A 116 8.56 -7.25 8.35
CA LEU A 116 7.10 -7.34 8.52
C LEU A 116 6.66 -8.73 8.99
N ARG A 117 7.28 -9.82 8.51
CA ARG A 117 6.98 -11.18 8.99
C ARG A 117 7.31 -11.35 10.46
N ARG A 118 8.42 -10.78 10.92
CA ARG A 118 8.79 -10.81 12.31
C ARG A 118 7.78 -10.06 13.19
N LEU A 119 7.33 -8.87 12.77
CA LEU A 119 6.26 -8.14 13.46
C LEU A 119 4.97 -8.96 13.53
N VAL A 120 4.60 -9.71 12.48
CA VAL A 120 3.43 -10.61 12.49
C VAL A 120 3.63 -11.72 13.53
N THR A 121 4.78 -12.40 13.52
CA THR A 121 5.09 -13.50 14.43
C THR A 121 5.07 -13.05 15.91
N GLU A 122 5.55 -11.84 16.17
CA GLU A 122 5.57 -11.24 17.51
C GLU A 122 4.24 -10.56 17.89
N GLY A 123 3.22 -10.63 17.02
CA GLY A 123 1.92 -9.99 17.24
C GLY A 123 2.00 -8.45 17.25
N GLN A 124 3.03 -7.86 16.66
CA GLN A 124 3.33 -6.43 16.65
C GLN A 124 2.95 -5.71 15.34
N LEU A 125 2.24 -6.38 14.41
CA LEU A 125 1.68 -5.77 13.22
C LEU A 125 0.16 -5.68 13.32
N ALA A 126 -0.40 -4.52 12.96
CA ALA A 126 -1.83 -4.31 12.79
C ALA A 126 -2.17 -4.04 11.31
N GLY A 127 -3.37 -4.45 10.88
CA GLY A 127 -3.90 -4.15 9.54
C GLY A 127 -5.03 -3.13 9.64
N TYR A 128 -4.85 -1.94 9.07
CA TYR A 128 -5.91 -0.95 8.89
C TYR A 128 -6.65 -1.26 7.60
N ARG A 129 -7.90 -1.72 7.70
CA ARG A 129 -8.73 -2.04 6.53
C ARG A 129 -9.22 -0.75 5.88
N HIS A 130 -8.91 -0.59 4.61
CA HIS A 130 -9.39 0.49 3.78
C HIS A 130 -10.25 -0.06 2.65
N GLU A 131 -11.51 0.32 2.64
CA GLU A 131 -12.52 -0.15 1.67
C GLU A 131 -12.72 0.84 0.51
N GLY A 132 -12.00 1.95 0.52
CA GLY A 132 -12.09 3.01 -0.48
C GLY A 132 -11.20 2.76 -1.70
N PHE A 133 -10.87 3.83 -2.38
CA PHE A 133 -10.04 3.78 -3.58
C PHE A 133 -8.57 3.52 -3.25
N TRP A 134 -7.98 2.57 -3.97
CA TRP A 134 -6.53 2.36 -4.00
C TRP A 134 -6.09 1.89 -5.40
N ALA A 135 -4.97 2.40 -5.88
CA ALA A 135 -4.31 1.94 -7.09
C ALA A 135 -2.79 2.14 -6.99
N CYS A 136 -2.02 1.27 -7.63
CA CYS A 136 -0.60 1.46 -7.86
C CYS A 136 -0.32 1.79 -9.33
N MET A 137 0.84 2.38 -9.60
CA MET A 137 1.30 2.79 -10.92
C MET A 137 2.60 2.05 -11.28
N ASP A 138 2.50 0.73 -11.46
CA ASP A 138 3.64 -0.14 -11.74
C ASP A 138 3.96 -0.26 -13.23
N THR A 139 2.96 -0.02 -14.09
CA THR A 139 3.07 -0.19 -15.53
C THR A 139 2.65 1.06 -16.28
N PHE A 140 3.08 1.20 -17.55
CA PHE A 140 2.62 2.27 -18.42
C PHE A 140 1.09 2.29 -18.56
N LYS A 141 0.46 1.12 -18.55
CA LYS A 141 -1.00 0.98 -18.59
C LYS A 141 -1.68 1.53 -17.33
N ASP A 142 -1.05 1.36 -16.17
CA ASP A 142 -1.56 1.95 -14.92
C ASP A 142 -1.42 3.48 -14.97
N TRP A 143 -0.30 3.98 -15.48
CA TRP A 143 -0.09 5.39 -15.71
C TRP A 143 -1.17 5.98 -16.64
N GLU A 144 -1.47 5.35 -17.79
CA GLU A 144 -2.54 5.80 -18.68
C GLU A 144 -3.91 5.82 -18.00
N ARG A 145 -4.23 4.77 -17.21
CA ARG A 145 -5.49 4.68 -16.47
C ARG A 145 -5.64 5.77 -15.42
N LEU A 146 -4.58 6.02 -14.65
CA LEU A 146 -4.58 7.06 -13.62
C LEU A 146 -4.64 8.46 -14.21
N ASN A 147 -4.00 8.72 -15.37
CA ASN A 147 -4.14 9.97 -16.10
C ASN A 147 -5.56 10.15 -16.68
N MET A 148 -6.18 9.09 -17.20
CA MET A 148 -7.58 9.18 -17.63
C MET A 148 -8.52 9.53 -16.46
N LEU A 149 -8.25 8.99 -15.27
CA LEU A 149 -9.02 9.32 -14.08
C LEU A 149 -8.79 10.79 -13.66
N TRP A 150 -7.55 11.25 -13.74
CA TRP A 150 -7.19 12.63 -13.44
C TRP A 150 -7.85 13.64 -14.40
N GLU A 151 -7.72 13.42 -15.71
CA GLU A 151 -8.14 14.37 -16.75
C GLU A 151 -9.64 14.30 -17.03
N LYS A 152 -10.23 13.09 -17.02
CA LYS A 152 -11.60 12.85 -17.52
C LYS A 152 -12.57 12.42 -16.44
N GLY A 153 -12.11 12.21 -15.20
CA GLY A 153 -12.93 11.64 -14.12
C GLY A 153 -13.46 10.24 -14.45
N TYR A 154 -12.73 9.48 -15.26
CA TYR A 154 -13.16 8.15 -15.71
C TYR A 154 -12.00 7.16 -15.65
N MET A 155 -12.26 5.99 -15.06
CA MET A 155 -11.31 4.88 -15.00
C MET A 155 -11.93 3.64 -15.65
N PRO A 156 -11.39 3.17 -16.80
CA PRO A 156 -11.87 1.96 -17.45
C PRO A 156 -11.81 0.75 -16.52
N HIS A 157 -12.75 -0.17 -16.67
CA HIS A 157 -12.91 -1.43 -15.91
C HIS A 157 -13.31 -1.28 -14.44
N VAL A 158 -13.16 -0.09 -13.84
CA VAL A 158 -13.58 0.16 -12.44
C VAL A 158 -14.99 0.79 -12.39
N GLY A 159 -15.47 1.28 -13.54
CA GLY A 159 -16.76 1.96 -13.61
C GLY A 159 -16.80 3.31 -12.88
N PHE A 160 -15.65 3.78 -12.39
CA PHE A 160 -15.56 5.04 -11.65
C PHE A 160 -15.76 6.23 -12.61
N ARG A 161 -16.65 7.14 -12.20
CA ARG A 161 -16.86 8.43 -12.85
C ARG A 161 -16.96 9.51 -11.78
N GLY A 162 -16.20 10.57 -11.91
CA GLY A 162 -16.19 11.70 -10.97
C GLY A 162 -14.82 12.33 -10.83
N LYS A 163 -14.66 13.20 -9.85
CA LYS A 163 -13.32 13.74 -9.48
C LYS A 163 -12.43 12.59 -9.00
N PRO A 164 -11.10 12.65 -9.22
CA PRO A 164 -10.18 11.65 -8.66
C PRO A 164 -10.44 11.45 -7.17
N PRO A 165 -10.57 10.21 -6.67
CA PRO A 165 -10.98 9.92 -5.28
C PRO A 165 -10.05 10.52 -4.22
N TRP A 166 -8.77 10.72 -4.54
CA TRP A 166 -7.79 11.34 -3.66
C TRP A 166 -7.91 12.86 -3.56
N PHE A 167 -8.76 13.51 -4.40
CA PHE A 167 -9.10 14.90 -4.23
C PHE A 167 -10.22 15.04 -3.19
N ARG A 168 -9.86 15.46 -2.00
CA ARG A 168 -10.84 15.98 -1.06
C ARG A 168 -11.06 17.45 -1.42
N ASP A 169 -12.32 17.85 -1.59
CA ASP A 169 -12.64 19.27 -1.63
C ASP A 169 -12.14 19.85 -0.30
N THR A 170 -11.11 20.67 -0.36
CA THR A 170 -10.69 21.48 0.80
C THR A 170 -11.86 22.38 1.15
N VAL A 171 -12.53 22.06 2.25
CA VAL A 171 -13.52 22.94 2.89
C VAL A 171 -12.78 24.14 3.47
#